data_e34e446e2d2351619fac09dd25cf4cbf
#
_entry.id   e34e446e2d2351619fac09dd25cf4cbf
#
_cell.length_a   1.000
_cell.length_b   1.000
_cell.length_c   1.000
_cell.angle_alpha   90.00
_cell.angle_beta   90.00
_cell.angle_gamma   90.00
#
_symmetry.space_group_name_H-M   'P 1'
#
loop_
_entity.id
_entity.type
_entity.pdbx_description
1 polymer ?
#
loop_
_entity_poly.entity_id
_entity_poly.type
_entity_poly.pdbx_seq_one_letter_code
_entity_poly.pdbx_strand_id
1 'polypeptide(L)'
;MKIKAKFKGLKNASALTLELRDGNGTIIGTADKIEKNRFKLKLDPSLLTSAKKKKVSIQATLIDNNGQEANFTRKGINSDLSPDSQTFNFKLNIRKKSQKLKLKPITQQLEVEESSEPGWSLGDIQSLGAAGVSPHLEQTSTGYRLSYAADGGLNVADLSNTFTLTPRGSMDRAADLTVITTASGTRRAYYVELNPETNFKEIFSADISDDGLSLSNRVATGFSDQGALAWGVPDAVRLPDGRVRLYWVEDPNQAVQADEIIVSATSTDASGKTFQRDSGSRTTGGYVDFEVLKAEAGDWLAVMSSSPETIPSRSQGIYVGTSSDGLSWNVQTNNLAPAEKSYLDPTGVAIGPNQWQLVLSESESVLGDRNYTLVHPTLALA
;
A
#
# COMPACT_ATOMS: atom_id res chain seq x y z
N MET A 1 -23.79 3.10 -27.93
CA MET A 1 -23.79 4.59 -27.96
C MET A 1 -22.36 5.03 -28.15
N LYS A 2 -22.08 6.05 -28.98
CA LYS A 2 -20.72 6.56 -29.18
C LYS A 2 -20.62 7.91 -28.51
N ILE A 3 -19.73 8.08 -27.55
CA ILE A 3 -19.43 9.36 -26.93
C ILE A 3 -18.14 9.87 -27.56
N LYS A 4 -18.15 11.09 -28.10
CA LYS A 4 -16.95 11.76 -28.61
C LYS A 4 -16.52 12.79 -27.59
N ALA A 5 -15.35 12.67 -27.05
CA ALA A 5 -14.72 13.66 -26.17
C ALA A 5 -13.54 14.31 -26.90
N LYS A 6 -13.34 15.61 -26.69
CA LYS A 6 -12.21 16.37 -27.22
C LYS A 6 -11.54 17.10 -26.08
N PHE A 7 -10.28 16.85 -25.88
CA PHE A 7 -9.43 17.55 -24.90
C PHE A 7 -8.66 18.67 -25.59
N LYS A 8 -8.52 19.78 -24.92
CA LYS A 8 -7.64 20.88 -25.34
C LYS A 8 -6.53 21.03 -24.29
N GLY A 9 -5.32 21.25 -24.73
CA GLY A 9 -4.21 21.56 -23.84
C GLY A 9 -3.33 20.40 -23.42
N LEU A 10 -3.59 19.16 -23.85
CA LEU A 10 -2.76 17.99 -23.57
C LEU A 10 -1.51 17.97 -24.47
N LYS A 11 -0.63 18.94 -24.33
CA LYS A 11 0.60 18.98 -25.15
C LYS A 11 1.63 17.93 -24.75
N ASN A 12 1.57 17.45 -23.50
CA ASN A 12 2.59 16.59 -22.89
C ASN A 12 2.05 15.25 -22.38
N ALA A 13 0.87 14.81 -22.82
CA ALA A 13 0.35 13.50 -22.41
C ALA A 13 0.86 12.41 -23.34
N SER A 14 1.46 11.36 -22.77
CA SER A 14 1.90 10.16 -23.47
C SER A 14 0.79 9.13 -23.62
N ALA A 15 -0.08 9.02 -22.63
CA ALA A 15 -1.26 8.15 -22.66
C ALA A 15 -2.44 8.79 -21.91
N LEU A 16 -3.65 8.35 -22.24
CA LEU A 16 -4.87 8.73 -21.51
C LEU A 16 -5.87 7.60 -21.61
N THR A 17 -6.27 7.08 -20.47
CA THR A 17 -7.36 6.13 -20.32
C THR A 17 -8.61 6.84 -19.83
N LEU A 18 -9.76 6.53 -20.40
CA LEU A 18 -11.05 7.04 -19.97
C LEU A 18 -11.98 5.90 -19.60
N GLU A 19 -12.49 5.96 -18.39
CA GLU A 19 -13.49 5.04 -17.90
C GLU A 19 -14.81 5.79 -17.62
N LEU A 20 -15.89 5.19 -18.02
CA LEU A 20 -17.22 5.62 -17.62
C LEU A 20 -17.74 4.66 -16.56
N ARG A 21 -18.05 5.17 -15.39
CA ARG A 21 -18.55 4.37 -14.27
C ARG A 21 -19.99 4.75 -13.94
N ASP A 22 -20.79 3.78 -13.53
CA ASP A 22 -22.15 4.01 -13.02
C ASP A 22 -22.12 4.64 -11.60
N GLY A 23 -23.31 4.84 -11.03
CA GLY A 23 -23.45 5.42 -9.68
C GLY A 23 -22.88 4.55 -8.56
N ASN A 24 -22.60 3.29 -8.82
CA ASN A 24 -22.04 2.31 -7.89
C ASN A 24 -20.52 2.11 -8.11
N GLY A 25 -19.93 2.84 -9.05
CA GLY A 25 -18.51 2.73 -9.39
C GLY A 25 -18.18 1.66 -10.44
N THR A 26 -19.15 0.90 -10.94
CA THR A 26 -18.93 -0.14 -11.95
C THR A 26 -18.55 0.48 -13.29
N ILE A 27 -17.50 -0.04 -13.92
CA ILE A 27 -17.07 0.42 -15.25
C ILE A 27 -18.11 -0.03 -16.29
N ILE A 28 -18.70 0.93 -16.99
CA ILE A 28 -19.70 0.71 -18.05
C ILE A 28 -19.18 1.10 -19.44
N GLY A 29 -17.94 1.50 -19.54
CA GLY A 29 -17.29 1.78 -20.81
C GLY A 29 -15.88 2.30 -20.64
N THR A 30 -14.97 1.93 -21.56
CA THR A 30 -13.58 2.34 -21.58
C THR A 30 -13.19 2.93 -22.94
N ALA A 31 -12.12 3.72 -22.98
CA ALA A 31 -11.51 4.22 -24.18
C ALA A 31 -9.98 4.30 -24.05
N ASP A 32 -9.30 3.53 -24.86
CA ASP A 32 -7.85 3.26 -24.73
C ASP A 32 -6.98 4.01 -25.73
N LYS A 33 -7.49 4.93 -26.52
CA LYS A 33 -6.70 5.53 -27.61
C LYS A 33 -6.91 7.02 -27.78
N ILE A 34 -5.78 7.73 -27.79
CA ILE A 34 -5.70 9.13 -28.16
C ILE A 34 -5.34 9.25 -29.64
N GLU A 35 -6.27 9.72 -30.45
CA GLU A 35 -5.93 10.26 -31.76
C GLU A 35 -6.26 11.76 -31.81
N LYS A 36 -5.25 12.58 -31.93
CA LYS A 36 -5.39 14.06 -32.09
C LYS A 36 -6.34 14.69 -31.04
N ASN A 37 -6.19 14.32 -29.76
CA ASN A 37 -7.02 14.84 -28.66
C ASN A 37 -8.52 14.49 -28.78
N ARG A 38 -8.85 13.36 -29.37
CA ARG A 38 -10.23 12.89 -29.51
C ARG A 38 -10.37 11.46 -29.03
N PHE A 39 -11.42 11.18 -28.24
CA PHE A 39 -11.76 9.88 -27.69
C PHE A 39 -13.06 9.39 -28.26
N LYS A 40 -13.18 8.08 -28.31
CA LYS A 40 -14.38 7.38 -28.69
C LYS A 40 -14.66 6.32 -27.63
N LEU A 41 -15.52 6.68 -26.66
CA LEU A 41 -15.99 5.72 -25.66
C LEU A 41 -16.92 4.69 -26.33
N LYS A 42 -16.63 3.41 -26.14
CA LYS A 42 -17.55 2.33 -26.44
C LYS A 42 -18.34 2.03 -25.17
N LEU A 43 -19.65 2.20 -25.20
CA LEU A 43 -20.54 1.81 -24.13
C LEU A 43 -21.14 0.45 -24.47
N ASP A 44 -21.16 -0.43 -23.50
CA ASP A 44 -21.94 -1.64 -23.58
C ASP A 44 -23.43 -1.29 -23.34
N PRO A 45 -24.30 -1.47 -24.35
CA PRO A 45 -25.71 -1.14 -24.21
C PRO A 45 -26.42 -1.99 -23.15
N SER A 46 -25.93 -3.21 -22.86
CA SER A 46 -26.52 -4.12 -21.88
C SER A 46 -26.40 -3.59 -20.44
N LEU A 47 -25.35 -2.79 -20.18
CA LEU A 47 -25.12 -2.18 -18.86
C LEU A 47 -25.98 -0.91 -18.61
N LEU A 48 -26.71 -0.44 -19.62
CA LEU A 48 -27.54 0.77 -19.53
C LEU A 48 -29.04 0.47 -19.28
N THR A 49 -29.44 -0.78 -19.19
CA THR A 49 -30.85 -1.20 -19.27
C THR A 49 -31.74 -0.88 -18.07
N SER A 50 -31.24 -0.37 -16.97
CA SER A 50 -32.05 -0.09 -15.78
C SER A 50 -32.03 1.38 -15.30
N ALA A 51 -31.53 2.32 -16.11
CA ALA A 51 -31.19 3.64 -15.59
C ALA A 51 -32.11 4.76 -16.01
N LYS A 52 -33.29 4.85 -15.43
CA LYS A 52 -34.13 6.05 -15.59
C LYS A 52 -33.55 7.34 -14.95
N LYS A 53 -32.54 7.29 -14.13
CA LYS A 53 -31.83 8.46 -13.52
C LYS A 53 -30.50 8.11 -12.84
N LYS A 54 -29.67 7.22 -13.38
CA LYS A 54 -28.39 6.92 -12.73
C LYS A 54 -27.38 8.05 -12.93
N LYS A 55 -26.76 8.47 -11.83
CA LYS A 55 -25.60 9.37 -11.87
C LYS A 55 -24.43 8.58 -12.43
N VAL A 56 -23.91 9.03 -13.57
CA VAL A 56 -22.73 8.44 -14.20
C VAL A 56 -21.54 9.31 -13.88
N SER A 57 -20.44 8.73 -13.46
CA SER A 57 -19.15 9.41 -13.29
C SER A 57 -18.22 9.05 -14.43
N ILE A 58 -17.36 9.97 -14.79
CA ILE A 58 -16.23 9.71 -15.69
C ILE A 58 -14.97 9.79 -14.84
N GLN A 59 -14.21 8.72 -14.86
CA GLN A 59 -12.85 8.70 -14.37
C GLN A 59 -11.92 8.77 -15.57
N ALA A 60 -10.96 9.67 -15.52
CA ALA A 60 -9.93 9.82 -16.54
C ALA A 60 -8.57 9.69 -15.87
N THR A 61 -7.73 8.83 -16.39
CA THR A 61 -6.34 8.70 -15.99
C THR A 61 -5.48 9.26 -17.09
N LEU A 62 -4.64 10.21 -16.76
CA LEU A 62 -3.70 10.87 -17.66
C LEU A 62 -2.28 10.48 -17.28
N ILE A 63 -1.48 10.03 -18.25
CA ILE A 63 -0.05 9.79 -18.06
C ILE A 63 0.70 10.84 -18.89
N ASP A 64 1.60 11.58 -18.27
CA ASP A 64 2.43 12.56 -18.95
C ASP A 64 3.66 11.92 -19.63
N ASN A 65 4.49 12.73 -20.28
CA ASN A 65 5.69 12.23 -20.97
C ASN A 65 6.79 11.76 -20.01
N ASN A 66 6.66 12.03 -18.71
CA ASN A 66 7.58 11.59 -17.67
C ASN A 66 7.05 10.36 -16.93
N GLY A 67 5.91 9.79 -17.36
CA GLY A 67 5.28 8.65 -16.72
C GLY A 67 4.45 8.99 -15.49
N GLN A 68 4.27 10.27 -15.16
CA GLN A 68 3.42 10.69 -14.04
C GLN A 68 1.95 10.52 -14.39
N GLU A 69 1.21 9.91 -13.48
CA GLU A 69 -0.20 9.60 -13.64
C GLU A 69 -1.08 10.59 -12.85
N ALA A 70 -2.18 11.02 -13.48
CA ALA A 70 -3.16 11.89 -12.85
C ALA A 70 -4.56 11.35 -13.06
N ASN A 71 -5.28 11.15 -11.96
CA ASN A 71 -6.63 10.63 -11.94
C ASN A 71 -7.67 11.73 -11.71
N PHE A 72 -8.73 11.75 -12.53
CA PHE A 72 -9.81 12.72 -12.43
C PHE A 72 -11.15 12.04 -12.22
N THR A 73 -11.90 12.43 -11.21
CA THR A 73 -13.27 11.98 -11.02
C THR A 73 -14.26 13.14 -10.96
N ARG A 74 -15.51 12.91 -11.40
CA ARG A 74 -16.54 13.98 -11.45
C ARG A 74 -17.00 14.49 -10.09
N LYS A 75 -16.82 13.76 -9.00
CA LYS A 75 -17.40 14.12 -7.68
C LYS A 75 -16.48 14.89 -6.75
N GLY A 76 -15.25 14.97 -7.03
CA GLY A 76 -14.30 15.76 -6.28
C GLY A 76 -13.27 16.26 -7.27
N ILE A 77 -12.99 17.52 -7.25
CA ILE A 77 -11.82 18.05 -7.91
C ILE A 77 -10.71 17.81 -6.90
N ASN A 78 -10.15 16.60 -6.87
CA ASN A 78 -8.84 16.39 -6.29
C ASN A 78 -7.86 16.49 -7.44
N SER A 79 -7.19 17.58 -7.51
CA SER A 79 -6.10 17.81 -8.45
C SER A 79 -4.79 17.52 -7.73
N ASP A 80 -4.38 16.26 -7.67
CA ASP A 80 -3.02 15.89 -7.27
C ASP A 80 -2.07 16.01 -8.46
N LEU A 81 -2.17 17.12 -9.17
CA LEU A 81 -1.40 17.35 -10.37
C LEU A 81 -0.31 18.39 -10.07
N SER A 82 0.88 18.13 -10.64
CA SER A 82 1.98 19.08 -10.68
C SER A 82 1.53 20.47 -11.15
N PRO A 83 2.27 21.56 -10.89
CA PRO A 83 1.88 22.94 -11.24
C PRO A 83 1.46 23.16 -12.69
N ASP A 84 1.83 22.24 -13.61
CA ASP A 84 1.47 22.29 -15.03
C ASP A 84 0.16 21.55 -15.37
N SER A 85 -0.53 21.02 -14.39
CA SER A 85 -1.74 20.24 -14.60
C SER A 85 -2.96 21.10 -14.92
N GLN A 86 -3.77 20.64 -15.86
CA GLN A 86 -4.99 21.30 -16.29
C GLN A 86 -6.22 20.63 -15.71
N THR A 87 -7.11 21.39 -15.09
CA THR A 87 -8.40 20.91 -14.57
C THR A 87 -9.43 20.86 -15.70
N PHE A 88 -10.17 19.74 -15.80
CA PHE A 88 -11.21 19.55 -16.80
C PHE A 88 -12.59 19.44 -16.15
N ASN A 89 -13.57 20.19 -16.66
CA ASN A 89 -14.98 20.03 -16.30
C ASN A 89 -15.73 19.26 -17.36
N PHE A 90 -16.48 18.25 -16.93
CA PHE A 90 -17.33 17.44 -17.79
C PHE A 90 -18.80 17.69 -17.49
N LYS A 91 -19.59 17.96 -18.50
CA LYS A 91 -21.06 17.96 -18.41
C LYS A 91 -21.61 16.88 -19.34
N LEU A 92 -22.09 15.79 -18.78
CA LEU A 92 -22.72 14.71 -19.52
C LEU A 92 -24.23 14.83 -19.40
N ASN A 93 -24.93 14.92 -20.52
CA ASN A 93 -26.39 14.96 -20.58
C ASN A 93 -26.87 13.79 -21.45
N ILE A 94 -27.40 12.72 -20.83
CA ILE A 94 -27.70 11.43 -21.50
C ILE A 94 -29.13 11.40 -22.08
N ARG A 95 -29.69 12.53 -22.52
CA ARG A 95 -31.09 12.58 -22.98
C ARG A 95 -31.34 12.27 -24.47
N LYS A 96 -30.30 12.12 -25.32
CA LYS A 96 -30.48 11.88 -26.77
C LYS A 96 -29.44 10.94 -27.35
N LYS A 97 -29.78 10.18 -28.41
CA LYS A 97 -29.02 9.14 -29.07
C LYS A 97 -27.63 9.52 -29.63
N SER A 98 -27.30 10.81 -29.68
CA SER A 98 -25.94 11.29 -30.01
C SER A 98 -25.68 12.59 -29.30
N GLN A 99 -24.64 12.64 -28.47
CA GLN A 99 -24.24 13.88 -27.82
C GLN A 99 -22.76 14.17 -28.04
N LYS A 100 -22.46 15.43 -28.31
CA LYS A 100 -21.11 15.97 -28.29
C LYS A 100 -20.79 16.38 -26.86
N LEU A 101 -19.82 15.71 -26.24
CA LEU A 101 -19.21 16.18 -25.01
C LEU A 101 -18.23 17.30 -25.37
N LYS A 102 -18.52 18.52 -24.97
CA LYS A 102 -17.57 19.63 -25.04
C LYS A 102 -16.89 19.74 -23.68
N LEU A 103 -15.61 19.44 -23.64
CA LEU A 103 -14.74 19.64 -22.51
C LEU A 103 -14.13 21.04 -22.65
N LYS A 104 -14.35 21.90 -21.69
CA LYS A 104 -13.64 23.19 -21.59
C LYS A 104 -12.56 23.03 -20.55
N PRO A 105 -11.29 23.31 -20.87
CA PRO A 105 -10.29 23.50 -19.83
C PRO A 105 -10.70 24.71 -19.01
N ILE A 106 -10.74 24.57 -17.71
CA ILE A 106 -10.74 25.70 -16.81
C ILE A 106 -9.29 25.94 -16.48
N THR A 107 -8.69 26.95 -17.08
CA THR A 107 -7.45 27.50 -16.60
C THR A 107 -7.80 28.31 -15.35
N GLN A 108 -7.92 27.65 -14.22
CA GLN A 108 -7.64 28.30 -12.96
C GLN A 108 -6.14 28.13 -12.77
N GLN A 109 -5.40 29.27 -12.77
CA GLN A 109 -4.22 29.32 -11.95
C GLN A 109 -4.74 29.04 -10.54
N LEU A 110 -4.60 27.81 -10.11
CA LEU A 110 -4.56 27.53 -8.69
C LEU A 110 -3.31 28.27 -8.22
N GLU A 111 -3.50 29.46 -7.62
CA GLU A 111 -2.64 29.78 -6.50
C GLU A 111 -2.73 28.54 -5.64
N VAL A 112 -1.63 27.84 -5.52
CA VAL A 112 -1.43 26.83 -4.50
C VAL A 112 -1.55 27.64 -3.21
N GLU A 113 -2.77 27.80 -2.69
CA GLU A 113 -2.89 27.79 -1.26
C GLU A 113 -2.29 26.43 -0.90
N GLU A 114 -1.07 26.44 -0.40
CA GLU A 114 -0.59 25.35 0.41
C GLU A 114 -1.77 25.00 1.30
N SER A 115 -2.43 23.90 1.01
CA SER A 115 -3.47 23.41 1.87
C SER A 115 -2.74 23.21 3.18
N SER A 116 -3.07 23.98 4.18
CA SER A 116 -2.57 23.86 5.54
C SER A 116 -3.11 22.59 6.24
N GLU A 117 -3.60 21.63 5.48
CA GLU A 117 -3.85 20.29 5.95
C GLU A 117 -2.48 19.67 6.20
N PRO A 118 -2.21 19.24 7.44
CA PRO A 118 -0.94 18.63 7.78
C PRO A 118 -0.66 17.45 6.83
N GLY A 119 0.43 17.53 6.12
CA GLY A 119 0.85 16.52 5.15
C GLY A 119 1.84 15.53 5.75
N TRP A 120 1.77 14.27 5.34
CA TRP A 120 2.78 13.27 5.68
C TRP A 120 4.06 13.53 4.91
N SER A 121 5.21 13.39 5.57
CA SER A 121 6.53 13.51 4.96
C SER A 121 7.49 12.48 5.53
N LEU A 122 8.44 12.03 4.69
CA LEU A 122 9.63 11.31 5.15
C LEU A 122 10.76 12.32 5.37
N GLY A 123 11.45 12.19 6.49
CA GLY A 123 12.71 12.86 6.75
C GLY A 123 13.87 12.26 5.95
N ASP A 124 15.09 12.69 6.25
CA ASP A 124 16.29 12.19 5.58
C ASP A 124 16.41 10.68 5.69
N ILE A 125 16.63 10.02 4.55
CA ILE A 125 16.81 8.57 4.45
C ILE A 125 18.30 8.26 4.64
N GLN A 126 18.62 7.59 5.74
CA GLN A 126 20.01 7.25 6.10
C GLN A 126 20.20 5.73 6.12
N SER A 127 21.37 5.26 5.69
CA SER A 127 21.71 3.84 5.71
C SER A 127 22.02 3.34 7.12
N LEU A 128 21.53 2.14 7.46
CA LEU A 128 21.92 1.40 8.66
C LEU A 128 23.23 0.63 8.49
N GLY A 129 23.83 0.62 7.28
CA GLY A 129 25.04 -0.14 6.99
C GLY A 129 24.86 -1.66 6.97
N ALA A 130 23.62 -2.15 6.84
CA ALA A 130 23.28 -3.56 6.76
C ALA A 130 22.50 -3.86 5.48
N ALA A 131 22.79 -5.01 4.86
CA ALA A 131 21.98 -5.57 3.78
C ALA A 131 20.85 -6.42 4.37
N GLY A 132 19.66 -6.34 3.80
CA GLY A 132 18.51 -7.15 4.25
C GLY A 132 17.18 -6.67 3.72
N VAL A 133 16.15 -7.46 3.99
CA VAL A 133 14.75 -7.21 3.64
C VAL A 133 13.83 -7.56 4.80
N SER A 134 12.57 -7.20 4.68
CA SER A 134 11.51 -7.50 5.66
C SER A 134 11.94 -7.16 7.10
N PRO A 135 12.36 -5.92 7.37
CA PRO A 135 12.70 -5.50 8.72
C PRO A 135 11.46 -5.49 9.62
N HIS A 136 11.66 -5.78 10.90
CA HIS A 136 10.69 -5.51 11.96
C HIS A 136 11.37 -4.79 13.11
N LEU A 137 10.83 -3.62 13.48
CA LEU A 137 11.39 -2.72 14.48
C LEU A 137 10.54 -2.75 15.75
N GLU A 138 11.18 -3.05 16.88
CA GLU A 138 10.57 -2.98 18.21
C GLU A 138 11.27 -1.93 19.08
N GLN A 139 10.51 -1.18 19.84
CA GLN A 139 11.08 -0.31 20.86
C GLN A 139 11.52 -1.14 22.10
N THR A 140 12.70 -0.84 22.64
CA THR A 140 13.22 -1.45 23.87
C THR A 140 13.48 -0.37 24.93
N SER A 141 13.86 -0.77 26.14
CA SER A 141 14.20 0.19 27.20
C SER A 141 15.48 1.01 26.92
N THR A 142 16.31 0.57 25.97
CA THR A 142 17.65 1.18 25.70
C THR A 142 17.83 1.65 24.26
N GLY A 143 16.82 1.54 23.44
CA GLY A 143 16.85 1.85 22.00
C GLY A 143 15.82 1.01 21.26
N TYR A 144 16.26 0.29 20.24
CA TYR A 144 15.38 -0.54 19.45
C TYR A 144 15.99 -1.92 19.22
N ARG A 145 15.12 -2.86 18.88
CA ARG A 145 15.49 -4.16 18.30
C ARG A 145 15.02 -4.22 16.86
N LEU A 146 15.89 -4.69 15.99
CA LEU A 146 15.61 -4.88 14.58
C LEU A 146 15.79 -6.36 14.24
N SER A 147 14.74 -6.97 13.69
CA SER A 147 14.81 -8.27 13.03
C SER A 147 14.73 -8.05 11.53
N TYR A 148 15.50 -8.77 10.71
CA TYR A 148 15.49 -8.62 9.24
C TYR A 148 16.02 -9.88 8.55
N ALA A 149 15.51 -10.15 7.36
CA ALA A 149 15.96 -11.29 6.57
C ALA A 149 17.24 -10.93 5.78
N ALA A 150 18.28 -11.74 5.95
CA ALA A 150 19.52 -11.67 5.17
C ALA A 150 20.25 -13.02 5.21
N ASP A 151 21.04 -13.32 4.18
CA ASP A 151 21.89 -14.52 4.11
C ASP A 151 21.14 -15.85 4.37
N GLY A 152 19.85 -15.90 4.00
CA GLY A 152 19.00 -17.10 4.12
C GLY A 152 18.46 -17.37 5.53
N GLY A 153 18.61 -16.43 6.46
CA GLY A 153 18.07 -16.47 7.82
C GLY A 153 17.48 -15.16 8.28
N LEU A 154 16.88 -15.16 9.47
CA LEU A 154 16.43 -13.97 10.15
C LEU A 154 17.50 -13.48 11.11
N ASN A 155 18.07 -12.33 10.86
CA ASN A 155 19.06 -11.67 11.73
C ASN A 155 18.37 -10.81 12.78
N VAL A 156 18.95 -10.73 13.96
CA VAL A 156 18.49 -9.88 15.06
C VAL A 156 19.64 -8.98 15.50
N ALA A 157 19.36 -7.69 15.63
CA ALA A 157 20.31 -6.69 16.07
C ALA A 157 19.66 -5.71 17.07
N ASP A 158 20.47 -5.12 17.94
CA ASP A 158 20.06 -3.93 18.67
C ASP A 158 20.44 -2.68 17.88
N LEU A 159 19.56 -1.68 17.90
CA LEU A 159 19.83 -0.34 17.41
C LEU A 159 19.85 0.63 18.59
N SER A 160 20.92 1.41 18.69
CA SER A 160 20.97 2.53 19.64
C SER A 160 19.96 3.64 19.25
N ASN A 161 19.74 4.60 20.12
CA ASN A 161 18.95 5.80 19.80
C ASN A 161 19.57 6.67 18.68
N THR A 162 20.82 6.40 18.30
CA THR A 162 21.50 7.02 17.16
C THR A 162 21.63 6.07 15.96
N PHE A 163 20.82 5.01 15.93
CA PHE A 163 20.76 4.02 14.86
C PHE A 163 22.08 3.28 14.54
N THR A 164 22.94 3.14 15.55
CA THR A 164 24.10 2.26 15.44
C THR A 164 23.66 0.82 15.64
N LEU A 165 23.87 -0.02 14.63
CA LEU A 165 23.47 -1.43 14.61
C LEU A 165 24.53 -2.28 15.31
N THR A 166 24.09 -3.13 16.25
CA THR A 166 24.91 -4.11 16.95
C THR A 166 24.28 -5.49 16.79
N PRO A 167 24.91 -6.42 16.03
CA PRO A 167 24.37 -7.77 15.84
C PRO A 167 24.22 -8.53 17.17
N ARG A 168 23.13 -9.29 17.32
CA ARG A 168 22.87 -10.19 18.46
C ARG A 168 22.99 -11.65 18.08
N GLY A 169 22.49 -12.01 16.91
CA GLY A 169 22.45 -13.39 16.43
C GLY A 169 21.47 -13.54 15.27
N SER A 170 21.14 -14.79 14.96
CA SER A 170 20.20 -15.13 13.90
C SER A 170 19.30 -16.30 14.32
N MET A 171 18.13 -16.37 13.69
CA MET A 171 17.22 -17.52 13.76
C MET A 171 17.08 -18.16 12.39
N ASP A 172 17.09 -19.48 12.36
CA ASP A 172 16.75 -20.24 11.15
C ASP A 172 15.23 -20.27 10.95
N ARG A 173 14.80 -20.36 9.69
CA ARG A 173 13.43 -20.71 9.28
C ARG A 173 12.32 -19.68 9.53
N ALA A 174 12.59 -18.49 9.98
CA ALA A 174 11.59 -17.44 10.04
C ALA A 174 11.86 -16.39 8.94
N ALA A 175 10.81 -15.99 8.21
CA ALA A 175 10.86 -14.87 7.27
C ALA A 175 9.68 -13.93 7.54
N ASP A 176 9.80 -12.68 7.14
CA ASP A 176 8.73 -11.68 7.26
C ASP A 176 8.14 -11.66 8.68
N LEU A 177 8.99 -11.53 9.70
CA LEU A 177 8.59 -11.64 11.09
C LEU A 177 8.00 -10.32 11.60
N THR A 178 6.88 -10.39 12.30
CA THR A 178 6.33 -9.31 13.13
C THR A 178 6.13 -9.79 14.57
N VAL A 179 6.30 -8.92 15.56
CA VAL A 179 6.18 -9.24 16.98
C VAL A 179 5.24 -8.29 17.70
N ILE A 180 4.37 -8.84 18.53
CA ILE A 180 3.52 -8.05 19.42
C ILE A 180 3.61 -8.56 20.86
N THR A 181 3.19 -7.72 21.80
CA THR A 181 2.88 -8.17 23.16
C THR A 181 1.38 -8.35 23.31
N THR A 182 0.95 -9.59 23.55
CA THR A 182 -0.46 -9.94 23.75
C THR A 182 -1.04 -9.29 25.02
N ALA A 183 -2.35 -9.34 25.20
CA ALA A 183 -3.00 -8.83 26.41
C ALA A 183 -2.55 -9.54 27.71
N SER A 184 -2.08 -10.79 27.61
CA SER A 184 -1.50 -11.55 28.74
C SER A 184 -0.04 -11.21 29.05
N GLY A 185 0.59 -10.30 28.26
CA GLY A 185 2.01 -9.96 28.40
C GLY A 185 2.96 -10.92 27.69
N THR A 186 2.46 -11.91 26.96
CA THR A 186 3.30 -12.83 26.17
C THR A 186 3.78 -12.13 24.90
N ARG A 187 5.09 -12.15 24.63
CA ARG A 187 5.63 -11.72 23.35
C ARG A 187 5.36 -12.81 22.32
N ARG A 188 4.66 -12.44 21.25
CA ARG A 188 4.22 -13.36 20.19
C ARG A 188 4.70 -12.87 18.84
N ALA A 189 5.40 -13.77 18.13
CA ALA A 189 5.81 -13.57 16.76
C ALA A 189 4.78 -14.18 15.79
N TYR A 190 4.62 -13.53 14.65
CA TYR A 190 3.98 -14.08 13.45
C TYR A 190 5.00 -13.98 12.32
N TYR A 191 5.14 -15.03 11.55
CA TYR A 191 6.18 -15.12 10.54
C TYR A 191 5.82 -16.14 9.46
N VAL A 192 6.47 -16.03 8.32
CA VAL A 192 6.31 -16.96 7.20
C VAL A 192 7.35 -18.06 7.30
N GLU A 193 6.92 -19.29 7.07
CA GLU A 193 7.79 -20.44 6.93
C GLU A 193 7.23 -21.38 5.86
N LEU A 194 8.11 -22.07 5.14
CA LEU A 194 7.71 -23.12 4.21
C LEU A 194 7.26 -24.36 4.99
N ASN A 195 6.01 -24.79 4.79
CA ASN A 195 5.52 -26.03 5.34
C ASN A 195 6.10 -27.21 4.54
N PRO A 196 6.90 -28.11 5.17
CA PRO A 196 7.57 -29.19 4.45
C PRO A 196 6.60 -30.28 3.92
N GLU A 197 5.38 -30.36 4.46
CA GLU A 197 4.38 -31.33 4.03
C GLU A 197 3.63 -30.89 2.78
N THR A 198 3.28 -29.60 2.71
CA THR A 198 2.50 -29.02 1.61
C THR A 198 3.36 -28.33 0.57
N ASN A 199 4.58 -27.95 0.91
CA ASN A 199 5.49 -27.11 0.15
C ASN A 199 4.91 -25.70 -0.16
N PHE A 200 3.98 -25.24 0.69
CA PHE A 200 3.43 -23.91 0.66
C PHE A 200 4.03 -23.05 1.77
N LYS A 201 4.11 -21.75 1.53
CA LYS A 201 4.35 -20.80 2.62
C LYS A 201 3.13 -20.74 3.53
N GLU A 202 3.36 -20.73 4.84
CA GLU A 202 2.31 -20.56 5.84
C GLU A 202 2.70 -19.52 6.86
N ILE A 203 1.69 -18.83 7.42
CA ILE A 203 1.90 -17.95 8.57
C ILE A 203 1.79 -18.81 9.84
N PHE A 204 2.84 -18.75 10.66
CA PHE A 204 2.89 -19.36 11.97
C PHE A 204 2.84 -18.30 13.06
N SER A 205 2.29 -18.67 14.22
CA SER A 205 2.45 -17.94 15.46
C SER A 205 3.36 -18.73 16.40
N ALA A 206 4.21 -18.02 17.15
CA ALA A 206 5.05 -18.63 18.18
C ALA A 206 5.29 -17.63 19.32
N ASP A 207 5.59 -18.13 20.51
CA ASP A 207 6.12 -17.29 21.57
C ASP A 207 7.59 -17.01 21.26
N ILE A 208 8.00 -15.74 21.36
CA ILE A 208 9.37 -15.33 21.10
C ILE A 208 10.06 -14.92 22.40
N SER A 209 11.32 -15.32 22.56
CA SER A 209 12.14 -14.98 23.73
C SER A 209 12.37 -13.46 23.83
N ASP A 210 12.73 -12.99 25.02
CA ASP A 210 12.98 -11.57 25.27
C ASP A 210 14.19 -11.04 24.48
N ASP A 211 15.15 -11.89 24.17
CA ASP A 211 16.30 -11.54 23.33
C ASP A 211 15.99 -11.57 21.83
N GLY A 212 14.82 -12.07 21.44
CA GLY A 212 14.40 -12.19 20.04
C GLY A 212 15.04 -13.33 19.26
N LEU A 213 15.75 -14.27 19.92
CA LEU A 213 16.58 -15.27 19.26
C LEU A 213 16.00 -16.68 19.25
N SER A 214 14.87 -16.90 19.91
CA SER A 214 14.25 -18.24 19.94
C SER A 214 12.74 -18.19 19.89
N LEU A 215 12.16 -19.18 19.20
CA LEU A 215 10.73 -19.38 19.04
C LEU A 215 10.30 -20.66 19.75
N SER A 216 9.17 -20.61 20.44
CA SER A 216 8.56 -21.77 21.13
C SER A 216 7.05 -21.77 20.95
N ASN A 217 6.38 -22.88 21.31
CA ASN A 217 4.92 -23.00 21.24
C ASN A 217 4.34 -22.63 19.86
N ARG A 218 5.02 -23.05 18.80
CA ARG A 218 4.66 -22.79 17.40
C ARG A 218 3.30 -23.38 17.05
N VAL A 219 2.45 -22.60 16.40
CA VAL A 219 1.13 -22.99 15.91
C VAL A 219 0.91 -22.42 14.51
N ALA A 220 0.43 -23.24 13.57
CA ALA A 220 0.00 -22.76 12.27
C ALA A 220 -1.29 -21.93 12.42
N THR A 221 -1.37 -20.78 11.75
CA THR A 221 -2.57 -19.93 11.76
C THR A 221 -3.68 -20.44 10.83
N GLY A 222 -3.33 -21.37 9.92
CA GLY A 222 -4.22 -21.89 8.89
C GLY A 222 -4.26 -21.04 7.61
N PHE A 223 -3.38 -20.04 7.48
CA PHE A 223 -3.24 -19.24 6.27
C PHE A 223 -1.99 -19.66 5.51
N SER A 224 -2.18 -20.00 4.22
CA SER A 224 -1.09 -20.44 3.34
C SER A 224 -1.25 -19.82 1.94
N ASP A 225 -0.14 -19.74 1.21
CA ASP A 225 -0.09 -19.15 -0.12
C ASP A 225 -0.75 -20.03 -1.21
N GLN A 226 -0.92 -21.30 -0.96
CA GLN A 226 -1.45 -22.28 -1.91
C GLN A 226 -0.79 -22.19 -3.31
N GLY A 227 0.47 -21.74 -3.37
CA GLY A 227 1.23 -21.57 -4.60
C GLY A 227 1.08 -20.19 -5.27
N ALA A 228 0.53 -19.19 -4.59
CA ALA A 228 0.48 -17.81 -5.09
C ALA A 228 1.89 -17.21 -5.26
N LEU A 229 2.06 -16.33 -6.27
CA LEU A 229 3.35 -15.70 -6.56
C LEU A 229 3.73 -14.66 -5.50
N ALA A 230 2.80 -13.77 -5.16
CA ALA A 230 2.99 -12.76 -4.11
C ALA A 230 2.10 -13.08 -2.92
N TRP A 231 2.72 -13.34 -1.78
CA TRP A 231 2.00 -13.71 -0.57
C TRP A 231 2.93 -13.64 0.64
N GLY A 232 2.38 -13.21 1.78
CA GLY A 232 3.10 -13.17 3.03
C GLY A 232 3.22 -11.77 3.61
N VAL A 233 4.40 -11.46 4.15
CA VAL A 233 4.71 -10.19 4.84
C VAL A 233 3.64 -9.85 5.88
N PRO A 234 3.45 -10.72 6.91
CA PRO A 234 2.43 -10.48 7.92
C PRO A 234 2.80 -9.30 8.81
N ASP A 235 1.82 -8.47 9.10
CA ASP A 235 1.86 -7.54 10.22
C ASP A 235 0.81 -7.91 11.26
N ALA A 236 1.08 -7.62 12.52
CA ALA A 236 0.21 -7.94 13.64
C ALA A 236 -0.01 -6.75 14.56
N VAL A 237 -1.25 -6.53 14.92
CA VAL A 237 -1.60 -5.48 15.87
C VAL A 237 -2.52 -5.99 16.97
N ARG A 238 -2.28 -5.53 18.19
CA ARG A 238 -3.20 -5.78 19.30
C ARG A 238 -4.37 -4.78 19.25
N LEU A 239 -5.59 -5.33 19.21
CA LEU A 239 -6.82 -4.55 19.23
C LEU A 239 -7.13 -4.01 20.65
N PRO A 240 -7.97 -2.97 20.78
CA PRO A 240 -8.39 -2.45 22.08
C PRO A 240 -9.10 -3.48 22.98
N ASP A 241 -9.75 -4.49 22.40
CA ASP A 241 -10.39 -5.58 23.14
C ASP A 241 -9.43 -6.72 23.54
N GLY A 242 -8.14 -6.56 23.25
CA GLY A 242 -7.08 -7.49 23.58
C GLY A 242 -6.85 -8.59 22.54
N ARG A 243 -7.72 -8.75 21.55
CA ARG A 243 -7.50 -9.66 20.42
C ARG A 243 -6.38 -9.15 19.53
N VAL A 244 -5.95 -9.99 18.59
CA VAL A 244 -4.91 -9.68 17.61
C VAL A 244 -5.54 -9.65 16.23
N ARG A 245 -5.17 -8.66 15.41
CA ARG A 245 -5.45 -8.70 13.99
C ARG A 245 -4.14 -8.87 13.23
N LEU A 246 -4.13 -9.84 12.31
CA LEU A 246 -3.09 -10.05 11.33
C LEU A 246 -3.51 -9.42 10.02
N TYR A 247 -2.53 -8.81 9.34
CA TYR A 247 -2.63 -8.36 7.95
C TYR A 247 -1.58 -9.09 7.14
N TRP A 248 -1.84 -9.37 5.87
CA TRP A 248 -0.85 -9.94 4.96
C TRP A 248 -1.23 -9.65 3.51
N VAL A 249 -0.26 -9.85 2.62
CA VAL A 249 -0.42 -9.70 1.17
C VAL A 249 -1.00 -10.97 0.57
N GLU A 250 -1.96 -10.84 -0.35
CA GLU A 250 -2.42 -11.90 -1.24
C GLU A 250 -2.46 -11.39 -2.69
N ASP A 251 -2.13 -12.28 -3.61
CA ASP A 251 -2.33 -12.06 -5.04
C ASP A 251 -3.56 -12.86 -5.50
N PRO A 252 -4.72 -12.22 -5.70
CA PRO A 252 -5.95 -12.91 -6.06
C PRO A 252 -5.94 -13.50 -7.47
N ASN A 253 -5.07 -12.99 -8.36
CA ASN A 253 -5.07 -13.37 -9.77
C ASN A 253 -3.88 -14.26 -10.18
N GLN A 254 -2.88 -14.44 -9.33
CA GLN A 254 -1.71 -15.30 -9.49
C GLN A 254 -0.88 -15.10 -10.79
N ALA A 255 -1.26 -14.16 -11.62
CA ALA A 255 -0.68 -13.98 -12.96
C ALA A 255 -0.34 -12.53 -13.33
N VAL A 256 -0.82 -11.55 -12.58
CA VAL A 256 -0.66 -10.12 -12.88
C VAL A 256 -0.07 -9.44 -11.66
N GLN A 257 1.17 -9.01 -11.76
CA GLN A 257 1.76 -8.13 -10.76
C GLN A 257 1.00 -6.80 -10.72
N ALA A 258 0.95 -6.18 -9.55
CA ALA A 258 0.21 -4.98 -9.21
C ALA A 258 -1.29 -5.17 -8.90
N ASP A 259 -1.77 -6.41 -8.80
CA ASP A 259 -3.11 -6.74 -8.33
C ASP A 259 -3.13 -7.27 -6.88
N GLU A 260 -1.98 -7.27 -6.21
CA GLU A 260 -1.86 -7.67 -4.81
C GLU A 260 -2.79 -6.83 -3.94
N ILE A 261 -3.39 -7.50 -2.98
CA ILE A 261 -4.30 -6.89 -2.00
C ILE A 261 -3.83 -7.17 -0.58
N ILE A 262 -4.15 -6.29 0.32
CA ILE A 262 -3.99 -6.53 1.75
C ILE A 262 -5.28 -7.15 2.28
N VAL A 263 -5.13 -8.27 2.96
CA VAL A 263 -6.22 -8.97 3.66
C VAL A 263 -5.93 -9.02 5.15
N SER A 264 -6.91 -9.42 5.96
CA SER A 264 -6.70 -9.56 7.40
C SER A 264 -7.53 -10.69 8.01
N ALA A 265 -7.12 -11.09 9.21
CA ALA A 265 -7.87 -11.99 10.07
C ALA A 265 -7.78 -11.51 11.53
N THR A 266 -8.86 -11.65 12.26
CA THR A 266 -8.91 -11.27 13.66
C THR A 266 -8.91 -12.53 14.53
N SER A 267 -8.09 -12.56 15.58
CA SER A 267 -8.04 -13.71 16.47
C SER A 267 -9.36 -13.91 17.21
N THR A 268 -9.67 -15.19 17.51
CA THR A 268 -10.92 -15.54 18.20
C THR A 268 -10.89 -15.17 19.68
N ASP A 269 -9.69 -15.02 20.23
CA ASP A 269 -9.45 -14.63 21.64
C ASP A 269 -8.16 -13.81 21.78
N ALA A 270 -7.85 -13.39 22.99
CA ALA A 270 -6.69 -12.56 23.30
C ALA A 270 -5.34 -13.31 23.24
N SER A 271 -5.33 -14.64 23.02
CA SER A 271 -4.09 -15.41 22.88
C SER A 271 -3.39 -15.18 21.54
N GLY A 272 -4.14 -14.75 20.51
CA GLY A 272 -3.61 -14.54 19.17
C GLY A 272 -3.10 -15.82 18.49
N LYS A 273 -3.73 -16.97 18.76
CA LYS A 273 -3.31 -18.28 18.19
C LYS A 273 -4.24 -18.78 17.09
N THR A 274 -5.53 -18.52 17.23
CA THR A 274 -6.57 -18.95 16.30
C THR A 274 -7.26 -17.74 15.73
N PHE A 275 -7.50 -17.75 14.42
CA PHE A 275 -7.99 -16.59 13.70
C PHE A 275 -9.23 -16.92 12.88
N GLN A 276 -10.05 -15.91 12.68
CA GLN A 276 -11.13 -15.89 11.70
C GLN A 276 -10.80 -14.80 10.67
N ARG A 277 -10.82 -15.17 9.39
CA ARG A 277 -10.59 -14.24 8.29
C ARG A 277 -11.67 -13.16 8.27
N ASP A 278 -11.25 -11.91 8.19
CA ASP A 278 -12.13 -10.77 7.99
C ASP A 278 -12.59 -10.72 6.51
N SER A 279 -13.82 -10.29 6.27
CA SER A 279 -14.37 -10.23 4.91
C SER A 279 -13.76 -9.10 4.08
N GLY A 280 -13.52 -9.35 2.79
CA GLY A 280 -13.00 -8.37 1.83
C GLY A 280 -11.52 -8.04 2.01
N SER A 281 -11.02 -7.17 1.14
CA SER A 281 -9.66 -6.62 1.21
C SER A 281 -9.60 -5.37 2.07
N ARG A 282 -8.40 -5.04 2.56
CA ARG A 282 -8.14 -3.85 3.38
C ARG A 282 -7.91 -2.60 2.54
N THR A 283 -7.28 -2.79 1.38
CA THR A 283 -6.96 -1.75 0.40
C THR A 283 -7.51 -2.13 -0.96
N THR A 284 -7.57 -1.19 -1.88
CA THR A 284 -7.63 -1.49 -3.32
C THR A 284 -6.31 -2.14 -3.74
N GLY A 285 -6.29 -2.90 -4.84
CA GLY A 285 -5.05 -3.53 -5.31
C GLY A 285 -3.92 -2.55 -5.59
N GLY A 286 -2.70 -3.08 -5.61
CA GLY A 286 -1.50 -2.31 -5.92
C GLY A 286 -0.66 -1.89 -4.71
N TYR A 287 -0.92 -2.45 -3.53
CA TYR A 287 -0.13 -2.22 -2.32
C TYR A 287 0.30 -3.54 -1.68
N VAL A 288 1.50 -3.52 -1.10
CA VAL A 288 2.15 -4.64 -0.40
C VAL A 288 2.81 -4.14 0.89
N ASP A 289 3.42 -5.03 1.65
CA ASP A 289 4.27 -4.72 2.82
C ASP A 289 3.59 -3.75 3.79
N PHE A 290 2.46 -4.16 4.29
CA PHE A 290 1.55 -3.33 5.10
C PHE A 290 1.91 -3.41 6.58
N GLU A 291 2.21 -2.28 7.20
CA GLU A 291 2.55 -2.16 8.62
C GLU A 291 1.61 -1.16 9.33
N VAL A 292 0.97 -1.57 10.41
CA VAL A 292 0.13 -0.69 11.24
C VAL A 292 0.97 0.01 12.29
N LEU A 293 1.15 1.31 12.14
CA LEU A 293 1.92 2.15 13.05
C LEU A 293 1.12 2.63 14.28
N LYS A 294 -0.20 2.71 14.14
CA LYS A 294 -1.12 3.16 15.19
C LYS A 294 -2.45 2.42 15.07
N ALA A 295 -2.95 1.90 16.19
CA ALA A 295 -4.22 1.20 16.29
C ALA A 295 -5.01 1.67 17.51
N GLU A 296 -5.64 2.83 17.41
CA GLU A 296 -6.49 3.40 18.45
C GLU A 296 -7.94 3.44 18.00
N ALA A 297 -8.88 3.51 18.93
CA ALA A 297 -10.29 3.56 18.60
C ALA A 297 -10.63 4.80 17.76
N GLY A 298 -11.00 4.57 16.51
CA GLY A 298 -11.34 5.63 15.56
C GLY A 298 -10.16 6.32 14.88
N ASP A 299 -8.90 5.92 15.20
CA ASP A 299 -7.70 6.58 14.70
C ASP A 299 -6.58 5.55 14.44
N TRP A 300 -6.54 5.07 13.19
CA TRP A 300 -5.58 4.09 12.74
C TRP A 300 -4.68 4.69 11.67
N LEU A 301 -3.42 4.30 11.71
CA LEU A 301 -2.39 4.69 10.75
C LEU A 301 -1.63 3.46 10.30
N ALA A 302 -1.39 3.35 9.01
CA ALA A 302 -0.50 2.34 8.42
C ALA A 302 0.44 2.98 7.42
N VAL A 303 1.55 2.31 7.20
CA VAL A 303 2.50 2.57 6.12
C VAL A 303 2.60 1.32 5.25
N MET A 304 2.80 1.49 3.96
CA MET A 304 2.87 0.38 3.01
C MET A 304 3.72 0.75 1.81
N SER A 305 4.21 -0.25 1.09
CA SER A 305 4.82 -0.03 -0.21
C SER A 305 3.84 -0.28 -1.36
N SER A 306 4.12 0.31 -2.53
CA SER A 306 3.39 -0.07 -3.74
C SER A 306 3.85 -1.43 -4.24
N SER A 307 2.95 -2.15 -4.92
CA SER A 307 3.29 -3.39 -5.62
C SER A 307 4.39 -3.18 -6.65
N PRO A 308 5.27 -4.16 -6.85
CA PRO A 308 6.27 -4.08 -7.91
C PRO A 308 5.59 -4.08 -9.27
N GLU A 309 5.81 -3.04 -10.07
CA GLU A 309 5.34 -2.97 -11.43
C GLU A 309 6.45 -3.31 -12.41
N THR A 310 6.12 -4.16 -13.37
CA THR A 310 7.07 -4.58 -14.40
C THR A 310 6.87 -3.84 -15.71
N ILE A 311 5.69 -3.27 -15.97
CA ILE A 311 5.37 -2.58 -17.22
C ILE A 311 4.42 -1.39 -16.96
N PRO A 312 4.85 -0.13 -17.13
CA PRO A 312 6.24 0.28 -17.22
C PRO A 312 6.95 0.02 -15.90
N SER A 313 8.22 -0.28 -15.94
CA SER A 313 8.97 -0.46 -14.69
C SER A 313 9.05 0.86 -13.96
N ARG A 314 8.63 0.86 -12.71
CA ARG A 314 8.76 2.00 -11.81
C ARG A 314 9.21 1.53 -10.43
N SER A 315 9.81 2.44 -9.68
CA SER A 315 10.22 2.17 -8.31
C SER A 315 9.02 1.89 -7.42
N GLN A 316 9.21 1.01 -6.43
CA GLN A 316 8.26 0.88 -5.34
C GLN A 316 8.39 2.10 -4.42
N GLY A 317 7.26 2.69 -4.07
CA GLY A 317 7.20 3.87 -3.21
C GLY A 317 6.54 3.57 -1.88
N ILE A 318 6.65 4.51 -0.95
CA ILE A 318 6.05 4.42 0.40
C ILE A 318 4.80 5.29 0.48
N TYR A 319 3.74 4.72 1.00
CA TYR A 319 2.42 5.33 1.11
C TYR A 319 1.88 5.24 2.53
N VAL A 320 1.02 6.18 2.90
CA VAL A 320 0.33 6.21 4.19
C VAL A 320 -1.14 5.91 3.98
N GLY A 321 -1.68 5.07 4.85
CA GLY A 321 -3.11 4.78 4.95
C GLY A 321 -3.68 5.16 6.30
N THR A 322 -4.90 5.70 6.30
CA THR A 322 -5.66 5.98 7.53
C THR A 322 -6.94 5.18 7.56
N SER A 323 -7.42 4.85 8.75
CA SER A 323 -8.65 4.10 8.94
C SER A 323 -9.31 4.47 10.27
N SER A 324 -10.61 4.25 10.38
CA SER A 324 -11.33 4.38 11.66
C SER A 324 -11.54 3.04 12.37
N ASP A 325 -11.33 1.92 11.70
CA ASP A 325 -11.67 0.58 12.21
C ASP A 325 -10.59 -0.49 11.96
N GLY A 326 -9.53 -0.12 11.20
CA GLY A 326 -8.50 -1.05 10.75
C GLY A 326 -8.97 -2.06 9.70
N LEU A 327 -10.18 -1.92 9.16
CA LEU A 327 -10.76 -2.82 8.16
C LEU A 327 -10.94 -2.14 6.80
N SER A 328 -11.17 -0.85 6.79
CA SER A 328 -11.35 -0.04 5.59
C SER A 328 -10.33 1.09 5.61
N TRP A 329 -9.38 1.05 4.68
CA TRP A 329 -8.26 1.99 4.65
C TRP A 329 -8.38 2.98 3.51
N ASN A 330 -8.12 4.25 3.81
CA ASN A 330 -7.97 5.32 2.83
C ASN A 330 -6.47 5.55 2.63
N VAL A 331 -5.94 5.06 1.53
CA VAL A 331 -4.51 5.22 1.19
C VAL A 331 -4.31 6.54 0.46
N GLN A 332 -3.36 7.33 0.91
CA GLN A 332 -2.97 8.55 0.23
C GLN A 332 -2.27 8.23 -1.09
N THR A 333 -2.50 9.05 -2.10
CA THR A 333 -1.97 8.81 -3.45
C THR A 333 -0.52 9.26 -3.62
N ASN A 334 0.00 10.07 -2.70
CA ASN A 334 1.35 10.61 -2.77
C ASN A 334 2.38 9.59 -2.31
N ASN A 335 3.32 9.26 -3.20
CA ASN A 335 4.53 8.56 -2.81
C ASN A 335 5.40 9.50 -1.95
N LEU A 336 5.75 9.06 -0.75
CA LEU A 336 6.57 9.83 0.18
C LEU A 336 8.07 9.64 -0.05
N ALA A 337 8.47 8.54 -0.71
CA ALA A 337 9.86 8.20 -0.95
C ALA A 337 10.35 8.77 -2.30
N PRO A 338 11.65 9.05 -2.45
CA PRO A 338 12.25 9.42 -3.74
C PRO A 338 11.99 8.37 -4.82
N ALA A 339 11.67 8.82 -6.04
CA ALA A 339 11.27 7.92 -7.14
C ALA A 339 12.45 7.25 -7.86
N GLU A 340 13.69 7.64 -7.55
CA GLU A 340 14.91 7.15 -8.19
C GLU A 340 15.31 5.76 -7.72
N LYS A 341 14.80 5.34 -6.55
CA LYS A 341 15.07 4.05 -5.92
C LYS A 341 13.77 3.37 -5.55
N SER A 342 13.82 2.06 -5.28
CA SER A 342 12.71 1.33 -4.68
C SER A 342 12.84 1.28 -3.17
N TYR A 343 11.72 1.51 -2.48
CA TYR A 343 11.59 1.41 -1.03
C TYR A 343 10.44 0.47 -0.70
N LEU A 344 10.70 -0.51 0.14
CA LEU A 344 9.75 -1.57 0.48
C LEU A 344 9.90 -2.03 1.93
N ASP A 345 9.03 -2.94 2.35
CA ASP A 345 9.00 -3.55 3.68
C ASP A 345 9.05 -2.51 4.82
N PRO A 346 8.21 -1.47 4.83
CA PRO A 346 8.25 -0.49 5.90
C PRO A 346 7.87 -1.12 7.24
N THR A 347 8.62 -0.80 8.29
CA THR A 347 8.25 -1.06 9.68
C THR A 347 8.53 0.18 10.51
N GLY A 348 7.87 0.34 11.67
CA GLY A 348 8.11 1.54 12.45
C GLY A 348 7.55 1.53 13.86
N VAL A 349 8.09 2.45 14.67
CA VAL A 349 7.66 2.69 16.04
C VAL A 349 7.44 4.18 16.30
N ALA A 350 6.46 4.51 17.13
CA ALA A 350 6.18 5.89 17.52
C ALA A 350 7.36 6.47 18.34
N ILE A 351 7.82 7.66 17.97
CA ILE A 351 8.87 8.41 18.69
C ILE A 351 8.38 9.73 19.27
N GLY A 352 7.17 10.12 18.93
CA GLY A 352 6.52 11.34 19.43
C GLY A 352 5.09 11.46 18.92
N PRO A 353 4.37 12.51 19.31
CA PRO A 353 3.08 12.81 18.73
C PRO A 353 3.21 13.00 17.22
N ASN A 354 2.47 12.23 16.43
CA ASN A 354 2.50 12.28 14.95
C ASN A 354 3.89 12.07 14.32
N GLN A 355 4.76 11.35 15.00
CA GLN A 355 6.10 11.02 14.50
C GLN A 355 6.44 9.55 14.75
N TRP A 356 7.01 8.91 13.75
CA TRP A 356 7.45 7.51 13.78
C TRP A 356 8.85 7.40 13.22
N GLN A 357 9.66 6.58 13.86
CA GLN A 357 10.88 6.11 13.28
C GLN A 357 10.57 4.90 12.41
N LEU A 358 10.93 4.95 11.14
CA LEU A 358 10.80 3.83 10.23
C LEU A 358 12.14 3.15 9.99
N VAL A 359 12.06 1.88 9.57
CA VAL A 359 13.11 1.16 8.84
C VAL A 359 12.49 0.62 7.56
N LEU A 360 13.20 0.74 6.45
CA LEU A 360 12.78 0.34 5.11
C LEU A 360 13.87 -0.51 4.47
N SER A 361 13.50 -1.35 3.51
CA SER A 361 14.41 -1.95 2.56
C SER A 361 14.55 -1.03 1.35
N GLU A 362 15.76 -0.63 1.00
CA GLU A 362 16.08 0.21 -0.16
C GLU A 362 16.77 -0.61 -1.25
N SER A 363 16.40 -0.45 -2.51
CA SER A 363 17.11 -0.99 -3.67
C SER A 363 17.44 0.11 -4.66
N GLU A 364 18.67 0.09 -5.19
CA GLU A 364 19.11 0.99 -6.26
C GLU A 364 18.41 0.75 -7.59
N SER A 365 17.80 -0.42 -7.76
CA SER A 365 17.09 -0.80 -8.98
C SER A 365 15.61 -0.49 -8.90
N VAL A 366 15.07 0.10 -9.96
CA VAL A 366 13.64 0.28 -10.16
C VAL A 366 12.87 -1.06 -10.17
N LEU A 367 13.53 -2.16 -10.56
CA LEU A 367 12.92 -3.50 -10.64
C LEU A 367 13.31 -4.42 -9.48
N GLY A 368 14.04 -3.90 -8.47
CA GLY A 368 14.54 -4.73 -7.37
C GLY A 368 15.55 -5.77 -7.83
N ASP A 369 16.82 -5.40 -7.88
CA ASP A 369 17.92 -6.28 -8.26
C ASP A 369 18.37 -7.24 -7.15
N ARG A 370 17.59 -7.36 -6.07
CA ARG A 370 17.85 -8.16 -4.86
C ARG A 370 19.04 -7.69 -4.00
N ASN A 371 19.63 -6.56 -4.30
CA ASN A 371 20.66 -5.93 -3.46
C ASN A 371 19.98 -4.87 -2.57
N TYR A 372 19.34 -5.34 -1.52
CA TYR A 372 18.64 -4.47 -0.59
C TYR A 372 19.57 -4.02 0.54
N THR A 373 19.45 -2.75 0.92
CA THR A 373 20.07 -2.18 2.12
C THR A 373 18.99 -1.65 3.05
N LEU A 374 19.23 -1.78 4.35
CA LEU A 374 18.31 -1.22 5.34
C LEU A 374 18.60 0.26 5.53
N VAL A 375 17.55 1.06 5.51
CA VAL A 375 17.59 2.51 5.71
C VAL A 375 16.56 2.94 6.75
N HIS A 376 16.78 4.13 7.36
CA HIS A 376 15.91 4.62 8.42
C HIS A 376 15.53 6.09 8.24
N PRO A 377 14.36 6.41 7.71
CA PRO A 377 13.78 7.76 7.77
C PRO A 377 12.88 7.94 8.99
N THR A 378 12.52 9.20 9.23
CA THR A 378 11.40 9.55 10.13
C THR A 378 10.15 9.82 9.30
N LEU A 379 9.01 9.28 9.69
CA LEU A 379 7.70 9.65 9.16
C LEU A 379 7.08 10.68 10.10
N ALA A 380 6.62 11.80 9.57
CA ALA A 380 5.97 12.85 10.35
C ALA A 380 4.72 13.38 9.65
N LEU A 381 3.72 13.76 10.45
CA LEU A 381 2.58 14.57 10.03
C LEU A 381 2.91 16.02 10.40
N ALA A 382 3.04 16.89 9.38
CA ALA A 382 3.41 18.31 9.54
C ALA A 382 2.25 19.16 10.04
#